data_365471b3481dcdbecb686160eb2b4dc7
#
_entry.id   365471b3481dcdbecb686160eb2b4dc7
#
_cell.length_a   1.000
_cell.length_b   1.000
_cell.length_c   1.000
_cell.angle_alpha   90.00
_cell.angle_beta   90.00
_cell.angle_gamma   90.00
#
_symmetry.space_group_name_H-M   'P 1'
#
loop_
_entity.id
_entity.type
_entity.pdbx_description
1 polymer ?
#
loop_
_entity_poly.entity_id
_entity_poly.type
_entity_poly.pdbx_seq_one_letter_code
_entity_poly.pdbx_strand_id
1 'polypeptide(L)'
;MIIDSNNILDHLKVAVIVLDEALSVVYLNQTAQSLCGQSLSRSLGASFSSLFKDPHLAATTLRTNLASDQPFTKRETSLLITSKGEKITANYSISPLQNGRVLIEIEPLDRFKQINREDQNRTAQRATRELVRGLAHEVKNPLGGIRGAA
;
A
#
# COMPACT_ATOMS: atom_id res chain seq x y z
N MET A 1 -2.84 -21.43 23.41
CA MET A 1 -1.73 -20.98 22.55
C MET A 1 -1.74 -19.47 22.42
N ILE A 2 -0.62 -18.88 22.65
CA ILE A 2 -0.53 -17.43 22.54
C ILE A 2 0.03 -17.10 21.17
N ILE A 3 -0.67 -16.23 20.44
CA ILE A 3 -0.23 -15.79 19.15
C ILE A 3 0.45 -14.45 19.33
N ASP A 4 1.68 -14.36 18.87
CA ASP A 4 2.43 -13.12 18.95
C ASP A 4 2.01 -12.21 17.80
N SER A 5 1.37 -11.10 18.12
CA SER A 5 0.90 -10.13 17.14
C SER A 5 2.03 -9.58 16.29
N ASN A 6 3.18 -9.31 16.89
CA ASN A 6 4.31 -8.78 16.14
C ASN A 6 4.84 -9.81 15.14
N ASN A 7 4.82 -11.08 15.51
CA ASN A 7 5.24 -12.12 14.59
C ASN A 7 4.31 -12.22 13.39
N ILE A 8 3.02 -12.09 13.62
CA ILE A 8 2.06 -12.11 12.54
C ILE A 8 2.26 -10.89 11.64
N LEU A 9 2.38 -9.71 12.21
CA LEU A 9 2.55 -8.48 11.45
C LEU A 9 3.83 -8.52 10.61
N ASP A 10 4.89 -9.10 11.14
CA ASP A 10 6.15 -9.17 10.41
C ASP A 10 6.14 -10.15 9.25
N HIS A 11 5.19 -11.05 9.23
CA HIS A 11 5.05 -12.01 8.13
C HIS A 11 4.04 -11.58 7.07
N LEU A 12 3.38 -10.43 7.26
CA LEU A 12 2.48 -9.93 6.25
C LEU A 12 3.28 -9.37 5.07
N LYS A 13 2.73 -9.52 3.89
CA LYS A 13 3.35 -8.98 2.68
C LYS A 13 3.02 -7.51 2.48
N VAL A 14 2.13 -6.99 3.30
CA VAL A 14 1.76 -5.59 3.26
C VAL A 14 2.61 -4.85 4.27
N ALA A 15 3.09 -3.68 3.91
CA ALA A 15 3.80 -2.83 4.85
C ALA A 15 2.78 -2.20 5.80
N VAL A 16 2.99 -2.37 7.08
CA VAL A 16 2.10 -1.82 8.12
C VAL A 16 2.84 -0.75 8.88
N ILE A 17 2.24 0.44 8.91
CA ILE A 17 2.82 1.59 9.57
C ILE A 17 1.78 2.17 10.50
N VAL A 18 2.16 2.48 11.71
CA VAL A 18 1.26 3.15 12.66
C VAL A 18 1.85 4.51 12.97
N LEU A 19 1.01 5.53 12.88
CA LEU A 19 1.41 6.90 13.19
C LEU A 19 0.63 7.39 14.41
N ASP A 20 1.20 8.36 15.10
CA ASP A 20 0.50 9.05 16.19
C ASP A 20 -0.29 10.24 15.63
N GLU A 21 -0.86 11.05 16.52
CA GLU A 21 -1.67 12.20 16.13
C GLU A 21 -0.90 13.25 15.36
N ALA A 22 0.40 13.32 15.56
CA ALA A 22 1.25 14.24 14.83
C ALA A 22 1.74 13.67 13.51
N LEU A 23 1.27 12.50 13.13
CA LEU A 23 1.67 11.78 11.92
C LEU A 23 3.15 11.35 11.99
N SER A 24 3.61 11.07 13.19
CA SER A 24 4.94 10.55 13.42
C SER A 24 4.89 9.04 13.60
N VAL A 25 5.93 8.36 13.16
CA VAL A 25 5.97 6.90 13.17
C VAL A 25 6.07 6.38 14.58
N VAL A 26 5.18 5.46 14.94
CA VAL A 26 5.27 4.74 16.21
C VAL A 26 5.48 3.24 15.98
N TYR A 27 5.22 2.73 14.80
CA TYR A 27 5.46 1.31 14.49
C TYR A 27 5.63 1.09 12.99
N LEU A 28 6.53 0.17 12.65
CA LEU A 28 6.70 -0.35 11.29
C LEU A 28 6.87 -1.86 11.40
N ASN A 29 6.12 -2.61 10.62
CA ASN A 29 6.39 -4.05 10.57
C ASN A 29 7.62 -4.32 9.69
N GLN A 30 8.05 -5.56 9.61
CA GLN A 30 9.25 -5.92 8.86
C GLN A 30 9.15 -5.54 7.38
N THR A 31 7.99 -5.73 6.77
CA THR A 31 7.78 -5.36 5.37
C THR A 31 7.93 -3.87 5.16
N ALA A 32 7.41 -3.05 6.08
CA ALA A 32 7.55 -1.60 5.99
C ALA A 32 9.01 -1.18 6.13
N GLN A 33 9.73 -1.81 7.05
CA GLN A 33 11.16 -1.51 7.24
C GLN A 33 11.96 -1.85 5.99
N SER A 34 11.67 -2.98 5.36
CA SER A 34 12.34 -3.36 4.12
C SER A 34 11.98 -2.42 2.98
N LEU A 35 10.72 -2.01 2.91
CA LEU A 35 10.27 -1.14 1.85
C LEU A 35 10.91 0.24 1.94
N CYS A 36 10.98 0.82 3.11
CA CYS A 36 11.59 2.14 3.27
C CYS A 36 13.11 2.10 3.50
N GLY A 37 13.65 0.93 3.72
CA GLY A 37 15.08 0.78 3.94
C GLY A 37 15.57 1.33 5.27
N GLN A 38 14.69 1.44 6.25
CA GLN A 38 15.05 1.95 7.58
C GLN A 38 14.45 1.08 8.66
N SER A 39 15.19 0.90 9.74
CA SER A 39 14.70 0.11 10.87
C SER A 39 13.65 0.88 11.66
N LEU A 40 12.86 0.15 12.42
CA LEU A 40 11.87 0.76 13.31
C LEU A 40 12.55 1.71 14.28
N SER A 41 13.66 1.31 14.88
CA SER A 41 14.32 2.15 15.86
C SER A 41 14.81 3.48 15.28
N ARG A 42 15.20 3.49 14.02
CA ARG A 42 15.63 4.72 13.36
C ARG A 42 14.45 5.58 12.92
N SER A 43 13.32 4.96 12.71
CA SER A 43 12.14 5.65 12.20
C SER A 43 11.22 6.17 13.27
N LEU A 44 11.37 5.73 14.51
CA LEU A 44 10.50 6.17 15.58
C LEU A 44 10.55 7.68 15.73
N GLY A 45 9.39 8.31 15.74
CA GLY A 45 9.28 9.76 15.86
C GLY A 45 9.49 10.53 14.57
N ALA A 46 9.92 9.87 13.51
CA ALA A 46 10.06 10.53 12.22
C ALA A 46 8.70 10.80 11.60
N SER A 47 8.58 11.87 10.82
CA SER A 47 7.32 12.13 10.15
C SER A 47 7.11 11.10 9.05
N PHE A 48 5.87 10.76 8.78
CA PHE A 48 5.55 9.81 7.72
C PHE A 48 6.12 10.27 6.38
N SER A 49 6.07 11.56 6.11
CA SER A 49 6.56 12.12 4.86
C SER A 49 8.06 11.95 4.65
N SER A 50 8.82 11.69 5.71
CA SER A 50 10.24 11.43 5.57
C SER A 50 10.50 10.01 5.05
N LEU A 51 9.51 9.12 5.11
CA LEU A 51 9.63 7.76 4.63
C LEU A 51 8.87 7.55 3.32
N PHE A 52 7.66 8.05 3.25
CA PHE A 52 6.81 7.87 2.07
C PHE A 52 6.08 9.17 1.76
N LYS A 53 5.86 9.43 0.50
CA LYS A 53 5.12 10.61 0.09
C LYS A 53 4.29 10.30 -1.14
N ASP A 54 3.01 10.64 -1.08
CA ASP A 54 2.15 10.60 -2.24
C ASP A 54 2.01 12.05 -2.71
N PRO A 55 2.49 12.40 -3.89
CA PRO A 55 2.40 13.77 -4.37
C PRO A 55 0.97 14.29 -4.48
N HIS A 56 0.01 13.39 -4.56
CA HIS A 56 -1.40 13.75 -4.69
C HIS A 56 -2.15 13.71 -3.36
N LEU A 57 -1.45 13.45 -2.26
CA LEU A 57 -2.07 13.39 -0.95
C LEU A 57 -1.43 14.43 -0.04
N ALA A 58 -2.12 15.51 0.17
CA ALA A 58 -1.63 16.54 1.09
C ALA A 58 -1.87 16.09 2.53
N ALA A 59 -1.03 16.57 3.44
CA ALA A 59 -1.21 16.30 4.86
C ALA A 59 -2.59 16.78 5.36
N THR A 60 -3.11 17.84 4.75
CA THR A 60 -4.45 18.32 5.09
C THR A 60 -5.53 17.31 4.73
N THR A 61 -5.38 16.62 3.60
CA THR A 61 -6.32 15.60 3.20
C THR A 61 -6.27 14.42 4.17
N LEU A 62 -5.08 14.03 4.59
CA LEU A 62 -4.92 12.98 5.56
C LEU A 62 -5.58 13.35 6.88
N ARG A 63 -5.35 14.55 7.36
CA ARG A 63 -5.96 15.02 8.59
C ARG A 63 -7.48 15.13 8.49
N THR A 64 -7.99 15.53 7.34
CA THR A 64 -9.41 15.61 7.10
C THR A 64 -10.06 14.23 7.14
N ASN A 65 -9.41 13.25 6.52
CA ASN A 65 -9.91 11.90 6.54
C ASN A 65 -9.90 11.31 7.95
N LEU A 66 -8.89 11.63 8.73
CA LEU A 66 -8.83 11.19 10.12
C LEU A 66 -9.91 11.83 10.96
N ALA A 67 -10.18 13.08 10.72
CA ALA A 67 -11.23 13.80 11.45
C ALA A 67 -12.61 13.26 11.13
N SER A 68 -12.81 12.75 9.91
CA SER A 68 -14.09 12.18 9.52
C SER A 68 -14.24 10.73 9.96
N ASP A 69 -13.20 10.12 10.53
CA ASP A 69 -13.19 8.74 10.99
C ASP A 69 -13.51 7.77 9.86
N GLN A 70 -13.10 8.09 8.66
CA GLN A 70 -13.36 7.26 7.49
C GLN A 70 -12.06 6.67 6.95
N PRO A 71 -12.05 5.39 6.61
CA PRO A 71 -10.89 4.81 5.92
C PRO A 71 -10.77 5.39 4.51
N PHE A 72 -9.56 5.44 4.02
CA PHE A 72 -9.27 5.96 2.70
C PHE A 72 -8.36 4.96 1.98
N THR A 73 -8.68 4.62 0.75
CA THR A 73 -7.89 3.67 -0.03
C THR A 73 -7.57 4.25 -1.39
N LYS A 74 -6.34 4.13 -1.82
CA LYS A 74 -5.92 4.45 -3.18
C LYS A 74 -5.29 3.21 -3.81
N ARG A 75 -5.60 2.98 -5.07
CA ARG A 75 -5.09 1.81 -5.78
C ARG A 75 -4.21 2.24 -6.93
N GLU A 76 -3.18 1.44 -7.18
CA GLU A 76 -2.25 1.64 -8.29
C GLU A 76 -1.75 3.08 -8.38
N THR A 77 -1.35 3.61 -7.25
CA THR A 77 -0.88 4.98 -7.17
C THR A 77 0.65 5.02 -7.09
N SER A 78 1.22 6.09 -7.60
CA SER A 78 2.66 6.30 -7.50
C SER A 78 2.98 6.84 -6.12
N LEU A 79 3.87 6.17 -5.43
CA LEU A 79 4.26 6.55 -4.09
C LEU A 79 5.78 6.73 -4.07
N LEU A 80 6.24 7.86 -3.57
CA LEU A 80 7.66 8.09 -3.44
C LEU A 80 8.14 7.52 -2.11
N ILE A 81 9.16 6.66 -2.16
CA ILE A 81 9.83 6.22 -0.96
C ILE A 81 10.91 7.26 -0.70
N THR A 82 10.58 8.23 0.14
CA THR A 82 11.43 9.41 0.33
C THR A 82 12.80 9.04 0.87
N SER A 83 12.83 8.05 1.75
CA SER A 83 14.07 7.60 2.36
C SER A 83 15.04 6.96 1.38
N LYS A 84 14.56 6.49 0.23
CA LYS A 84 15.40 5.88 -0.79
C LYS A 84 15.47 6.70 -2.07
N GLY A 85 14.60 7.67 -2.22
CA GLY A 85 14.51 8.44 -3.46
C GLY A 85 13.95 7.66 -4.64
N GLU A 86 13.19 6.60 -4.38
CA GLU A 86 12.60 5.78 -5.42
C GLU A 86 11.11 5.93 -5.48
N LYS A 87 10.53 5.78 -6.64
CA LYS A 87 9.08 5.74 -6.79
C LYS A 87 8.65 4.31 -7.00
N ILE A 88 7.55 3.95 -6.38
CA ILE A 88 6.94 2.64 -6.59
C ILE A 88 5.47 2.83 -6.93
N THR A 89 4.88 1.80 -7.49
CA THR A 89 3.44 1.75 -7.64
C THR A 89 2.91 0.87 -6.52
N ALA A 90 1.88 1.33 -5.85
CA ALA A 90 1.35 0.62 -4.70
C ALA A 90 -0.13 0.87 -4.52
N ASN A 91 -0.78 -0.03 -3.81
CA ASN A 91 -2.09 0.21 -3.25
C ASN A 91 -1.85 0.57 -1.80
N TYR A 92 -2.54 1.56 -1.29
CA TYR A 92 -2.42 1.85 0.14
C TYR A 92 -3.74 2.25 0.75
N SER A 93 -3.88 2.04 2.02
CA SER A 93 -5.05 2.46 2.77
C SER A 93 -4.63 3.14 4.05
N ILE A 94 -5.44 4.08 4.49
CA ILE A 94 -5.23 4.81 5.71
C ILE A 94 -6.50 4.67 6.52
N SER A 95 -6.37 4.21 7.74
CA SER A 95 -7.51 3.97 8.62
C SER A 95 -7.26 4.59 9.99
N PRO A 96 -8.25 5.25 10.56
CA PRO A 96 -8.09 5.75 11.92
C PRO A 96 -8.10 4.58 12.91
N LEU A 97 -7.27 4.69 13.92
CA LEU A 97 -7.25 3.73 15.03
C LEU A 97 -7.68 4.46 16.30
N GLN A 98 -7.81 3.71 17.37
CA GLN A 98 -8.15 4.29 18.66
C GLN A 98 -7.02 5.21 19.13
N ASN A 99 -7.35 6.13 20.00
CA ASN A 99 -6.40 7.05 20.63
C ASN A 99 -5.69 7.99 19.64
N GLY A 100 -6.38 8.36 18.56
CA GLY A 100 -5.82 9.30 17.59
C GLY A 100 -4.74 8.75 16.69
N ARG A 101 -4.49 7.44 16.78
CA ARG A 101 -3.48 6.80 15.93
C ARG A 101 -4.04 6.48 14.54
N VAL A 102 -3.13 6.26 13.62
CA VAL A 102 -3.48 6.01 12.24
C VAL A 102 -2.77 4.78 11.78
N LEU A 103 -3.49 3.89 11.11
CA LEU A 103 -2.91 2.72 10.49
C LEU A 103 -2.76 2.97 9.00
N ILE A 104 -1.56 2.76 8.48
CA ILE A 104 -1.32 2.83 7.05
C ILE A 104 -0.85 1.46 6.60
N GLU A 105 -1.49 0.96 5.55
CA GLU A 105 -1.13 -0.30 4.94
C GLU A 105 -0.71 -0.01 3.51
N ILE A 106 0.48 -0.44 3.11
CA ILE A 106 0.98 -0.23 1.76
C ILE A 106 1.27 -1.58 1.15
N GLU A 107 0.62 -1.85 0.03
CA GLU A 107 0.87 -3.06 -0.72
C GLU A 107 1.65 -2.68 -1.96
N PRO A 108 2.96 -2.86 -1.97
CA PRO A 108 3.74 -2.51 -3.16
C PRO A 108 3.40 -3.50 -4.27
N LEU A 109 3.22 -3.00 -5.47
CA LEU A 109 3.01 -3.85 -6.61
C LEU A 109 4.37 -4.30 -7.10
N ASP A 110 4.48 -5.61 -7.36
CA ASP A 110 5.75 -6.19 -7.73
C ASP A 110 6.21 -5.61 -9.07
N ARG A 111 7.33 -4.91 -9.03
CA ARG A 111 7.89 -4.29 -10.22
C ARG A 111 8.15 -5.31 -11.32
N PHE A 112 8.63 -6.49 -10.93
CA PHE A 112 8.88 -7.54 -11.87
C PHE A 112 7.57 -8.03 -12.49
N LYS A 113 6.53 -8.17 -11.70
CA LYS A 113 5.23 -8.54 -12.20
C LYS A 113 4.66 -7.46 -13.09
N GLN A 114 4.90 -6.21 -12.78
CA GLN A 114 4.45 -5.12 -13.63
C GLN A 114 5.15 -5.14 -14.97
N ILE A 115 6.45 -5.35 -14.99
CA ILE A 115 7.21 -5.44 -16.23
C ILE A 115 6.73 -6.64 -17.02
N ASN A 116 6.54 -7.76 -16.37
CA ASN A 116 6.01 -8.93 -17.04
C ASN A 116 4.60 -8.70 -17.54
N ARG A 117 3.81 -7.96 -16.80
CA ARG A 117 2.47 -7.64 -17.22
C ARG A 117 2.48 -6.74 -18.45
N GLU A 118 3.39 -5.80 -18.50
CA GLU A 118 3.52 -4.93 -19.65
C GLU A 118 3.98 -5.72 -20.87
N ASP A 119 4.96 -6.58 -20.70
CA ASP A 119 5.42 -7.43 -21.78
C ASP A 119 4.35 -8.40 -22.22
N GLN A 120 3.65 -8.99 -21.28
CA GLN A 120 2.54 -9.86 -21.60
C GLN A 120 1.39 -9.10 -22.21
N ASN A 121 1.23 -7.87 -21.85
CA ASN A 121 0.20 -7.05 -22.46
C ASN A 121 0.55 -6.74 -23.90
N ARG A 122 1.78 -6.62 -24.22
CA ARG A 122 2.15 -6.46 -25.62
C ARG A 122 1.90 -7.72 -26.40
N THR A 123 2.23 -8.86 -25.76
CA THR A 123 2.14 -10.13 -26.45
C THR A 123 0.76 -10.71 -26.37
N ALA A 124 0.17 -10.68 -25.20
CA ALA A 124 -1.08 -11.35 -24.93
C ALA A 124 -2.26 -10.42 -24.82
N GLN A 125 -2.02 -9.13 -24.91
CA GLN A 125 -3.09 -8.19 -24.71
C GLN A 125 -4.21 -8.41 -25.71
N ARG A 126 -3.89 -8.80 -26.90
CA ARG A 126 -4.90 -9.08 -27.92
C ARG A 126 -5.70 -10.30 -27.55
N ALA A 127 -4.98 -11.40 -27.27
CA ALA A 127 -5.63 -12.63 -26.89
C ALA A 127 -6.41 -12.45 -25.61
N THR A 128 -5.84 -11.72 -24.67
CA THR A 128 -6.49 -11.47 -23.42
C THR A 128 -7.71 -10.59 -23.59
N ARG A 129 -7.66 -9.61 -24.45
CA ARG A 129 -8.82 -8.77 -24.71
C ARG A 129 -9.97 -9.58 -25.28
N GLU A 130 -9.68 -10.52 -26.16
CA GLU A 130 -10.71 -11.34 -26.73
C GLU A 130 -11.26 -12.31 -25.70
N LEU A 131 -10.39 -12.92 -24.93
CA LEU A 131 -10.80 -13.81 -23.89
C LEU A 131 -11.60 -13.05 -22.86
N VAL A 132 -11.09 -11.94 -22.44
CA VAL A 132 -11.73 -11.19 -21.42
C VAL A 132 -13.02 -10.57 -21.91
N ARG A 133 -13.16 -10.25 -23.16
CA ARG A 133 -14.44 -9.78 -23.64
C ARG A 133 -15.45 -10.88 -23.64
N GLY A 134 -15.04 -12.12 -23.93
CA GLY A 134 -15.92 -13.23 -23.86
C GLY A 134 -16.26 -13.60 -22.45
N LEU A 135 -15.24 -13.61 -21.59
CA LEU A 135 -15.42 -14.01 -20.23
C LEU A 135 -15.59 -12.86 -19.28
N ALA A 136 -15.19 -11.71 -19.70
CA ALA A 136 -15.07 -10.62 -18.80
C ALA A 136 -16.32 -10.30 -18.12
N HIS A 137 -17.39 -10.37 -18.80
CA HIS A 137 -18.64 -10.05 -18.16
C HIS A 137 -19.09 -11.15 -17.24
N GLU A 138 -18.48 -12.31 -17.37
CA GLU A 138 -18.77 -13.39 -16.47
C GLU A 138 -17.81 -13.35 -15.34
N VAL A 139 -16.55 -13.11 -15.66
CA VAL A 139 -15.52 -13.14 -14.66
C VAL A 139 -15.14 -11.82 -14.22
N LYS A 140 -15.49 -10.83 -14.93
CA LYS A 140 -15.13 -9.50 -14.60
C LYS A 140 -15.52 -9.13 -13.20
N ASN A 141 -16.70 -9.46 -12.80
CA ASN A 141 -17.11 -9.14 -11.46
C ASN A 141 -16.41 -9.99 -10.42
N PRO A 142 -16.31 -11.28 -10.61
CA PRO A 142 -15.48 -12.06 -9.73
C PRO A 142 -14.05 -11.64 -9.83
N LEU A 143 -13.59 -11.34 -11.04
CA LEU A 143 -12.27 -10.95 -11.16
C LEU A 143 -12.09 -9.58 -10.71
N GLY A 144 -13.08 -8.80 -10.78
CA GLY A 144 -13.00 -7.51 -10.20
C GLY A 144 -12.51 -7.66 -8.82
N GLY A 145 -12.81 -8.73 -8.24
CA GLY A 145 -12.25 -8.97 -6.98
C GLY A 145 -10.99 -9.69 -7.14
N ILE A 146 -10.87 -10.44 -8.12
CA ILE A 146 -9.75 -11.17 -8.25
C ILE A 146 -8.80 -10.45 -8.95
N ARG A 147 -9.11 -9.67 -9.64
CA ARG A 147 -8.23 -9.18 -10.39
C ARG A 147 -7.68 -8.21 -9.74
N GLY A 148 -8.38 -8.14 -9.19
CA GLY A 148 -7.59 -7.97 -8.89
C GLY A 148 -6.91 -8.70 -9.63
N ALA A 149 -7.17 -9.36 -9.76
CA ALA A 149 -6.66 -10.02 -10.42
C ALA A 149 -6.65 -9.71 -11.62
N ALA A 150 -6.95 -9.56 -11.96
CA ALA A 150 -6.68 -9.36 -13.27
C ALA A 150 -6.74 -8.78 -13.36
#